data_88056ad329bed764c89ea2c70471dfcb
#
_entry.id   88056ad329bed764c89ea2c70471dfcb
#
_cell.length_a   1.000
_cell.length_b   1.000
_cell.length_c   1.000
_cell.angle_alpha   90.00
_cell.angle_beta   90.00
_cell.angle_gamma   90.00
#
_symmetry.space_group_name_H-M   'P 1'
#
loop_
_entity.id
_entity.type
_entity.pdbx_description
1 polymer ?
#
loop_
_entity_poly.entity_id
_entity_poly.type
_entity_poly.pdbx_seq_one_letter_code
_entity_poly.pdbx_strand_id
1 'polypeptide(L)'
;MLNILYRTLPGRLLLKPLTSPVFSKIGGFLLNTRLSACMVGPFVRKYKICMDDYEKREYNSFNDFFCRKILPEKRRIVQDGEALASPCDGRLSCYPIAENSHFKVKHVVYTLEGLLKNKGLAERYRGGILLVFRLTVDNYHHFCYIADGRRTKNVRIPGVLHTVRPVATGTVPVYAENARQYSLLKTENFGVVLMMEVGAMLVGRIVNLHGSAEVRKGQEKGYFEFGGSTVILCFQRGTITVNDRIWADSRAGRETPVRMGECIGTGSPC
;
A
#
# COMPACT_ATOMS: atom_id res chain seq x y z
N MET A 1 8.65 0.41 -22.90
CA MET A 1 8.16 -0.97 -22.75
C MET A 1 6.81 -1.04 -22.04
N LEU A 2 6.64 -0.58 -20.80
CA LEU A 2 5.34 -0.65 -20.08
C LEU A 2 4.19 0.06 -20.81
N ASN A 3 4.43 1.22 -21.45
CA ASN A 3 3.40 1.91 -22.24
C ASN A 3 2.83 1.03 -23.36
N ILE A 4 3.69 0.27 -24.06
CA ILE A 4 3.27 -0.64 -25.13
C ILE A 4 2.41 -1.78 -24.53
N LEU A 5 2.87 -2.38 -23.41
CA LEU A 5 2.14 -3.47 -22.75
C LEU A 5 0.73 -3.08 -22.30
N TYR A 6 0.53 -1.87 -21.78
CA TYR A 6 -0.78 -1.44 -21.25
C TYR A 6 -1.69 -0.76 -22.30
N ARG A 7 -1.13 -0.15 -23.35
CA ARG A 7 -1.89 0.68 -24.29
C ARG A 7 -2.15 0.04 -25.65
N THR A 8 -1.52 -1.08 -26.00
CA THR A 8 -1.71 -1.78 -27.27
C THR A 8 -2.38 -3.14 -27.10
N LEU A 9 -3.12 -3.60 -28.11
CA LEU A 9 -3.76 -4.93 -28.09
C LEU A 9 -2.73 -6.06 -27.98
N PRO A 10 -1.65 -6.10 -28.81
CA PRO A 10 -0.61 -7.13 -28.66
C PRO A 10 0.07 -7.08 -27.28
N GLY A 11 0.31 -5.87 -26.76
CA GLY A 11 0.89 -5.68 -25.44
C GLY A 11 0.03 -6.28 -24.31
N ARG A 12 -1.29 -6.11 -24.38
CA ARG A 12 -2.22 -6.68 -23.40
C ARG A 12 -2.25 -8.21 -23.44
N LEU A 13 -2.07 -8.83 -24.58
CA LEU A 13 -1.94 -10.28 -24.69
C LEU A 13 -0.67 -10.78 -23.99
N LEU A 14 0.47 -10.10 -24.22
CA LEU A 14 1.74 -10.39 -23.53
C LEU A 14 1.68 -10.08 -22.02
N LEU A 15 0.82 -9.15 -21.61
CA LEU A 15 0.67 -8.77 -20.21
C LEU A 15 0.03 -9.88 -19.37
N LYS A 16 -0.89 -10.68 -19.92
CA LYS A 16 -1.61 -11.75 -19.22
C LYS A 16 -0.69 -12.72 -18.47
N PRO A 17 0.32 -13.36 -19.09
CA PRO A 17 1.23 -14.24 -18.37
C PRO A 17 2.09 -13.50 -17.35
N LEU A 18 2.50 -12.24 -17.62
CA LEU A 18 3.33 -11.44 -16.74
C LEU A 18 2.59 -10.99 -15.47
N THR A 19 1.28 -10.80 -15.54
CA THR A 19 0.43 -10.43 -14.39
C THR A 19 -0.07 -11.66 -13.62
N SER A 20 0.25 -12.86 -14.08
CA SER A 20 -0.11 -14.10 -13.40
C SER A 20 0.58 -14.20 -12.03
N PRO A 21 -0.14 -14.64 -10.97
CA PRO A 21 0.48 -14.96 -9.70
C PRO A 21 1.60 -16.01 -9.79
N VAL A 22 1.54 -16.91 -10.78
CA VAL A 22 2.58 -17.93 -11.03
C VAL A 22 3.89 -17.26 -11.44
N PHE A 23 3.84 -16.29 -12.36
CA PHE A 23 5.02 -15.53 -12.77
C PHE A 23 5.69 -14.81 -11.57
N SER A 24 4.89 -14.18 -10.74
CA SER A 24 5.41 -13.52 -9.53
C SER A 24 5.98 -14.50 -8.50
N LYS A 25 5.40 -15.70 -8.37
CA LYS A 25 5.96 -16.77 -7.51
C LYS A 25 7.33 -17.23 -8.00
N ILE A 26 7.49 -17.46 -9.30
CA ILE A 26 8.77 -17.82 -9.91
C ILE A 26 9.80 -16.71 -9.67
N GLY A 27 9.44 -15.46 -9.94
CA GLY A 27 10.29 -14.31 -9.66
C GLY A 27 10.69 -14.22 -8.18
N GLY A 28 9.73 -14.38 -7.26
CA GLY A 28 9.97 -14.40 -5.82
C GLY A 28 10.92 -15.54 -5.40
N PHE A 29 10.76 -16.75 -5.97
CA PHE A 29 11.68 -17.86 -5.73
C PHE A 29 13.12 -17.52 -6.14
N LEU A 30 13.31 -16.97 -7.34
CA LEU A 30 14.64 -16.57 -7.82
C LEU A 30 15.27 -15.49 -6.94
N LEU A 31 14.48 -14.52 -6.49
CA LEU A 31 14.94 -13.43 -5.63
C LEU A 31 15.22 -13.86 -4.17
N ASN A 32 14.79 -15.04 -3.77
CA ASN A 32 15.13 -15.67 -2.48
C ASN A 32 16.43 -16.52 -2.53
N THR A 33 17.02 -16.70 -3.70
CA THR A 33 18.28 -17.46 -3.82
C THR A 33 19.47 -16.62 -3.36
N ARG A 34 20.54 -17.26 -2.86
CA ARG A 34 21.80 -16.59 -2.50
C ARG A 34 22.44 -15.84 -3.67
N LEU A 35 22.29 -16.37 -4.88
CA LEU A 35 22.80 -15.72 -6.10
C LEU A 35 22.18 -14.33 -6.30
N SER A 36 20.95 -14.13 -5.90
CA SER A 36 20.29 -12.82 -6.04
C SER A 36 20.90 -11.73 -5.14
N ALA A 37 21.68 -12.08 -4.11
CA ALA A 37 22.35 -11.11 -3.24
C ALA A 37 23.32 -10.20 -4.00
N CYS A 38 23.90 -10.65 -5.13
CA CYS A 38 24.75 -9.81 -5.98
C CYS A 38 24.03 -8.58 -6.54
N MET A 39 22.70 -8.59 -6.60
CA MET A 39 21.89 -7.47 -7.06
C MET A 39 21.77 -6.33 -6.03
N VAL A 40 22.05 -6.60 -4.74
CA VAL A 40 21.87 -5.63 -3.64
C VAL A 40 22.72 -4.38 -3.86
N GLY A 41 24.04 -4.51 -4.05
CA GLY A 41 24.93 -3.37 -4.23
C GLY A 41 24.57 -2.48 -5.43
N PRO A 42 24.36 -3.04 -6.64
CA PRO A 42 23.88 -2.27 -7.80
C PRO A 42 22.54 -1.56 -7.53
N PHE A 43 21.60 -2.22 -6.84
CA PHE A 43 20.29 -1.66 -6.52
C PHE A 43 20.40 -0.48 -5.55
N VAL A 44 21.17 -0.62 -4.47
CA VAL A 44 21.44 0.45 -3.48
C VAL A 44 22.01 1.68 -4.17
N ARG A 45 23.04 1.51 -5.04
CA ARG A 45 23.65 2.60 -5.80
C ARG A 45 22.66 3.27 -6.75
N LYS A 46 21.91 2.47 -7.52
CA LYS A 46 20.93 2.97 -8.51
C LYS A 46 19.85 3.83 -7.89
N TYR A 47 19.31 3.39 -6.73
CA TYR A 47 18.20 4.06 -6.05
C TYR A 47 18.67 4.99 -4.92
N LYS A 48 19.99 5.12 -4.72
CA LYS A 48 20.61 5.98 -3.68
C LYS A 48 20.02 5.71 -2.28
N ILE A 49 19.89 4.42 -1.94
CA ILE A 49 19.33 4.02 -0.64
C ILE A 49 20.37 4.31 0.44
N CYS A 50 19.98 5.09 1.46
CA CYS A 50 20.82 5.35 2.63
C CYS A 50 20.81 4.11 3.54
N MET A 51 21.86 3.29 3.46
CA MET A 51 21.93 2.05 4.24
C MET A 51 22.11 2.29 5.74
N ASP A 52 22.58 3.47 6.16
CA ASP A 52 22.68 3.85 7.58
C ASP A 52 21.32 4.07 8.25
N ASP A 53 20.23 4.10 7.48
CA ASP A 53 18.88 4.14 8.02
C ASP A 53 18.36 2.76 8.45
N TYR A 54 19.09 1.69 8.14
CA TYR A 54 18.64 0.30 8.33
C TYR A 54 19.54 -0.48 9.27
N GLU A 55 19.02 -1.57 9.85
CA GLU A 55 19.80 -2.50 10.64
C GLU A 55 21.00 -3.02 9.83
N LYS A 56 22.20 -2.87 10.39
CA LYS A 56 23.44 -3.33 9.74
C LYS A 56 23.51 -4.85 9.81
N ARG A 57 23.41 -5.52 8.67
CA ARG A 57 23.56 -6.96 8.54
C ARG A 57 23.94 -7.36 7.11
N GLU A 58 24.44 -8.57 6.98
CA GLU A 58 24.59 -9.20 5.67
C GLU A 58 23.23 -9.73 5.19
N TYR A 59 22.98 -9.59 3.89
CA TYR A 59 21.75 -10.06 3.26
C TYR A 59 22.01 -11.33 2.47
N ASN A 60 21.28 -12.40 2.79
CA ASN A 60 21.42 -13.69 2.14
C ASN A 60 20.80 -13.78 0.74
N SER A 61 19.91 -12.84 0.40
CA SER A 61 19.24 -12.77 -0.89
C SER A 61 18.77 -11.33 -1.16
N PHE A 62 18.36 -11.09 -2.40
CA PHE A 62 17.76 -9.80 -2.74
C PHE A 62 16.44 -9.55 -2.01
N ASN A 63 15.62 -10.58 -1.83
CA ASN A 63 14.36 -10.42 -1.08
C ASN A 63 14.61 -10.18 0.41
N ASP A 64 15.63 -10.80 1.00
CA ASP A 64 16.06 -10.54 2.37
C ASP A 64 16.48 -9.05 2.56
N PHE A 65 17.22 -8.50 1.59
CA PHE A 65 17.51 -7.06 1.54
C PHE A 65 16.25 -6.20 1.36
N PHE A 66 15.31 -6.64 0.50
CA PHE A 66 14.11 -5.88 0.24
C PHE A 66 13.21 -5.76 1.50
N CYS A 67 13.16 -6.81 2.31
CA CYS A 67 12.47 -6.86 3.60
C CYS A 67 13.35 -6.34 4.77
N ARG A 68 14.39 -5.53 4.49
CA ARG A 68 15.28 -4.96 5.49
C ARG A 68 14.51 -4.15 6.52
N LYS A 69 14.94 -4.19 7.77
CA LYS A 69 14.33 -3.41 8.84
C LYS A 69 14.99 -2.05 8.98
N ILE A 70 14.16 -1.02 9.12
CA ILE A 70 14.61 0.35 9.38
C ILE A 70 14.86 0.54 10.88
N LEU A 71 15.81 1.39 11.21
CA LEU A 71 16.08 1.75 12.60
C LEU A 71 14.90 2.57 13.15
N PRO A 72 14.42 2.27 14.38
CA PRO A 72 13.22 2.92 14.93
C PRO A 72 13.31 4.45 14.97
N GLU A 73 14.49 5.01 15.25
CA GLU A 73 14.73 6.46 15.28
C GLU A 73 14.61 7.14 13.92
N LYS A 74 14.67 6.38 12.81
CA LYS A 74 14.53 6.88 11.44
C LYS A 74 13.08 6.95 10.97
N ARG A 75 12.16 6.31 11.67
CA ARG A 75 10.71 6.37 11.45
C ARG A 75 9.97 6.56 12.76
N ARG A 76 10.10 7.77 13.30
CA ARG A 76 9.37 8.15 14.52
C ARG A 76 7.89 8.25 14.21
N ILE A 77 7.08 7.54 15.00
CA ILE A 77 5.63 7.59 14.90
C ILE A 77 5.13 8.79 15.70
N VAL A 78 4.26 9.61 15.09
CA VAL A 78 3.58 10.70 15.80
C VAL A 78 2.78 10.13 16.98
N GLN A 79 3.02 10.66 18.20
CA GLN A 79 2.45 10.10 19.43
C GLN A 79 1.09 10.66 19.79
N ASP A 80 0.73 11.85 19.28
CA ASP A 80 -0.59 12.43 19.51
C ASP A 80 -1.69 11.46 19.05
N GLY A 81 -2.64 11.14 19.94
CA GLY A 81 -3.73 10.20 19.69
C GLY A 81 -4.67 10.64 18.58
N GLU A 82 -4.85 11.95 18.41
CA GLU A 82 -5.70 12.52 17.35
C GLU A 82 -4.98 12.66 16.00
N ALA A 83 -3.65 12.65 16.00
CA ALA A 83 -2.87 12.72 14.77
C ALA A 83 -2.96 11.41 13.98
N LEU A 84 -3.36 11.50 12.72
CA LEU A 84 -3.39 10.39 11.78
C LEU A 84 -1.99 10.12 11.25
N ALA A 85 -1.41 8.99 11.67
CA ALA A 85 -0.08 8.56 11.22
C ALA A 85 -0.13 7.91 9.83
N SER A 86 0.87 8.19 8.98
CA SER A 86 1.09 7.41 7.76
C SER A 86 1.44 5.96 8.10
N PRO A 87 0.76 4.95 7.50
CA PRO A 87 1.04 3.54 7.78
C PRO A 87 2.36 3.05 7.18
N CYS A 88 2.91 3.72 6.19
CA CYS A 88 4.10 3.30 5.45
C CYS A 88 4.80 4.48 4.77
N ASP A 89 6.00 4.23 4.28
CA ASP A 89 6.65 5.09 3.30
C ASP A 89 5.91 4.99 1.97
N GLY A 90 5.83 6.09 1.23
CA GLY A 90 5.24 6.03 -0.11
C GLY A 90 4.85 7.37 -0.68
N ARG A 91 4.05 7.28 -1.73
CA ARG A 91 3.44 8.43 -2.42
C ARG A 91 1.94 8.39 -2.19
N LEU A 92 1.48 9.34 -1.39
CA LEU A 92 0.10 9.45 -0.93
C LEU A 92 -0.74 10.22 -1.94
N SER A 93 -1.92 9.68 -2.23
CA SER A 93 -3.03 10.39 -2.88
C SER A 93 -4.30 10.21 -2.08
N CYS A 94 -5.12 11.25 -2.03
CA CYS A 94 -6.38 11.31 -1.30
C CYS A 94 -7.55 11.42 -2.29
N TYR A 95 -8.59 10.64 -2.08
CA TYR A 95 -9.78 10.62 -2.94
C TYR A 95 -11.05 10.63 -2.10
N PRO A 96 -12.03 11.49 -2.42
CA PRO A 96 -13.36 11.39 -1.83
C PRO A 96 -14.07 10.15 -2.37
N ILE A 97 -14.78 9.47 -1.52
CA ILE A 97 -15.69 8.39 -1.87
C ILE A 97 -17.06 9.02 -2.09
N ALA A 98 -17.59 8.96 -3.30
CA ALA A 98 -18.90 9.51 -3.60
C ALA A 98 -20.04 8.75 -2.87
N GLU A 99 -21.21 9.36 -2.77
CA GLU A 99 -22.39 8.76 -2.13
C GLU A 99 -22.86 7.45 -2.82
N ASN A 100 -22.55 7.25 -4.08
CA ASN A 100 -22.79 5.99 -4.80
C ASN A 100 -21.62 4.98 -4.67
N SER A 101 -20.73 5.16 -3.68
CA SER A 101 -19.57 4.29 -3.41
C SER A 101 -18.53 4.23 -4.52
N HIS A 102 -18.49 5.23 -5.44
CA HIS A 102 -17.47 5.35 -6.45
C HIS A 102 -16.35 6.29 -6.02
N PHE A 103 -15.16 6.05 -6.53
CA PHE A 103 -14.02 6.97 -6.45
C PHE A 103 -13.21 6.91 -7.75
N LYS A 104 -12.54 8.00 -8.08
CA LYS A 104 -11.80 8.11 -9.35
C LYS A 104 -10.32 8.26 -9.06
N VAL A 105 -9.52 7.34 -9.59
CA VAL A 105 -8.07 7.44 -9.58
C VAL A 105 -7.61 7.73 -11.01
N LYS A 106 -7.12 8.94 -11.27
CA LYS A 106 -6.80 9.43 -12.62
C LYS A 106 -8.03 9.34 -13.55
N HIS A 107 -7.96 8.49 -14.56
CA HIS A 107 -9.03 8.30 -15.54
C HIS A 107 -9.88 7.05 -15.28
N VAL A 108 -9.52 6.24 -14.28
CA VAL A 108 -10.19 4.98 -13.94
C VAL A 108 -11.17 5.19 -12.80
N VAL A 109 -12.41 4.79 -13.02
CA VAL A 109 -13.45 4.80 -11.99
C VAL A 109 -13.45 3.44 -11.28
N TYR A 110 -13.43 3.46 -9.98
CA TYR A 110 -13.52 2.29 -9.10
C TYR A 110 -14.83 2.32 -8.33
N THR A 111 -15.32 1.15 -7.94
CA THR A 111 -16.37 1.02 -6.93
C THR A 111 -15.79 0.40 -5.67
N LEU A 112 -16.26 0.83 -4.49
CA LEU A 112 -15.86 0.18 -3.24
C LEU A 112 -16.28 -1.27 -3.20
N GLU A 113 -17.45 -1.62 -3.74
CA GLU A 113 -17.90 -3.01 -3.85
C GLU A 113 -16.90 -3.84 -4.69
N GLY A 114 -16.46 -3.33 -5.83
CA GLY A 114 -15.45 -3.97 -6.68
C GLY A 114 -14.11 -4.13 -5.95
N LEU A 115 -13.73 -3.13 -5.14
CA LEU A 115 -12.50 -3.14 -4.34
C LEU A 115 -12.60 -4.16 -3.17
N LEU A 116 -13.71 -4.21 -2.44
CA LEU A 116 -13.87 -4.98 -1.21
C LEU A 116 -14.50 -6.36 -1.44
N LYS A 117 -15.16 -6.57 -2.57
CA LYS A 117 -15.99 -7.75 -2.86
C LYS A 117 -17.06 -8.00 -1.77
N ASN A 118 -17.51 -6.91 -1.14
CA ASN A 118 -18.49 -6.92 -0.06
C ASN A 118 -19.31 -5.62 -0.11
N LYS A 119 -20.58 -5.74 -0.56
CA LYS A 119 -21.50 -4.62 -0.73
C LYS A 119 -21.83 -3.95 0.61
N GLY A 120 -22.19 -4.74 1.63
CA GLY A 120 -22.57 -4.22 2.95
C GLY A 120 -21.43 -3.47 3.64
N LEU A 121 -20.18 -3.91 3.43
CA LEU A 121 -19.02 -3.20 3.94
C LEU A 121 -18.75 -1.92 3.13
N ALA A 122 -18.92 -1.95 1.81
CA ALA A 122 -18.73 -0.79 0.96
C ALA A 122 -19.68 0.37 1.33
N GLU A 123 -20.92 0.07 1.67
CA GLU A 123 -21.92 1.04 2.11
C GLU A 123 -21.47 1.88 3.33
N ARG A 124 -20.67 1.28 4.24
CA ARG A 124 -20.20 1.95 5.46
C ARG A 124 -19.24 3.10 5.19
N TYR A 125 -18.61 3.13 4.02
CA TYR A 125 -17.60 4.12 3.65
C TYR A 125 -18.11 5.13 2.62
N ARG A 126 -19.41 5.14 2.31
CA ARG A 126 -20.03 6.17 1.45
C ARG A 126 -19.79 7.57 2.00
N GLY A 127 -19.48 8.51 1.13
CA GLY A 127 -19.19 9.89 1.51
C GLY A 127 -17.90 10.06 2.33
N GLY A 128 -17.15 9.00 2.53
CA GLY A 128 -15.90 9.00 3.28
C GLY A 128 -14.67 9.35 2.43
N ILE A 129 -13.50 8.98 2.94
CA ILE A 129 -12.20 9.31 2.33
C ILE A 129 -11.40 8.03 2.12
N LEU A 130 -10.77 7.95 0.94
CA LEU A 130 -9.84 6.88 0.58
C LEU A 130 -8.44 7.47 0.43
N LEU A 131 -7.47 6.93 1.16
CA LEU A 131 -6.06 7.26 1.08
C LEU A 131 -5.32 6.11 0.40
N VAL A 132 -4.54 6.43 -0.64
CA VAL A 132 -3.77 5.45 -1.42
C VAL A 132 -2.29 5.77 -1.28
N PHE A 133 -1.54 4.86 -0.66
CA PHE A 133 -0.10 4.93 -0.47
C PHE A 133 0.58 3.99 -1.47
N ARG A 134 1.13 4.52 -2.53
CA ARG A 134 1.86 3.74 -3.53
C ARG A 134 3.34 3.67 -3.15
N LEU A 135 3.82 2.49 -2.83
CA LEU A 135 5.22 2.26 -2.52
C LEU A 135 6.00 2.01 -3.82
N THR A 136 7.07 2.77 -3.99
CA THR A 136 8.05 2.54 -5.07
C THR A 136 9.13 1.59 -4.58
N VAL A 137 9.84 0.93 -5.49
CA VAL A 137 10.78 -0.14 -5.14
C VAL A 137 11.94 0.29 -4.22
N ASP A 138 12.20 1.59 -4.13
CA ASP A 138 13.19 2.22 -3.26
C ASP A 138 12.67 2.54 -1.85
N ASN A 139 11.35 2.55 -1.65
CA ASN A 139 10.76 2.80 -0.34
C ASN A 139 11.04 1.66 0.66
N TYR A 140 10.79 1.95 1.94
CA TYR A 140 10.67 0.95 2.99
C TYR A 140 9.32 0.22 2.83
N HIS A 141 9.34 -1.11 2.74
CA HIS A 141 8.15 -1.89 2.38
C HIS A 141 7.44 -2.54 3.56
N HIS A 142 7.72 -2.10 4.79
CA HIS A 142 6.93 -2.45 5.96
C HIS A 142 5.79 -1.45 6.15
N PHE A 143 4.75 -1.87 6.84
CA PHE A 143 3.60 -1.04 7.18
C PHE A 143 3.13 -1.30 8.61
N CYS A 144 2.59 -0.26 9.27
CA CYS A 144 2.19 -0.28 10.66
C CYS A 144 0.71 0.07 10.85
N TYR A 145 0.19 -0.16 12.05
CA TYR A 145 -1.12 0.32 12.45
C TYR A 145 -1.09 1.83 12.71
N ILE A 146 -2.16 2.52 12.27
CA ILE A 146 -2.27 3.98 12.33
C ILE A 146 -2.75 4.50 13.69
N ALA A 147 -3.31 3.64 14.52
CA ALA A 147 -3.89 3.94 15.83
C ALA A 147 -3.93 2.69 16.70
N ASP A 148 -4.14 2.90 17.98
CA ASP A 148 -4.55 1.85 18.92
C ASP A 148 -5.95 1.36 18.56
N GLY A 149 -6.21 0.09 18.80
CA GLY A 149 -7.53 -0.48 18.58
C GLY A 149 -7.55 -1.97 18.36
N ARG A 150 -8.74 -2.46 18.08
CA ARG A 150 -8.99 -3.88 17.81
C ARG A 150 -9.10 -4.16 16.33
N ARG A 151 -8.24 -5.03 15.83
CA ARG A 151 -8.27 -5.44 14.43
C ARG A 151 -9.00 -6.77 14.22
N THR A 152 -9.61 -6.92 13.04
CA THR A 152 -10.19 -8.20 12.58
C THR A 152 -9.14 -9.08 11.90
N LYS A 153 -9.48 -10.35 11.66
CA LYS A 153 -8.70 -11.22 10.75
C LYS A 153 -8.61 -10.61 9.35
N ASN A 154 -7.58 -10.95 8.60
CA ASN A 154 -7.45 -10.55 7.20
C ASN A 154 -8.44 -11.30 6.31
N VAL A 155 -9.10 -10.55 5.44
CA VAL A 155 -9.89 -11.08 4.32
C VAL A 155 -9.00 -11.03 3.08
N ARG A 156 -8.79 -12.18 2.41
CA ARG A 156 -8.01 -12.29 1.19
C ARG A 156 -8.92 -12.24 -0.02
N ILE A 157 -8.56 -11.43 -0.99
CA ILE A 157 -9.23 -11.34 -2.28
C ILE A 157 -8.20 -11.74 -3.35
N PRO A 158 -8.39 -12.89 -4.01
CA PRO A 158 -7.50 -13.31 -5.09
C PRO A 158 -7.61 -12.36 -6.28
N GLY A 159 -6.58 -12.31 -7.10
CA GLY A 159 -6.52 -11.45 -8.26
C GLY A 159 -5.25 -11.65 -9.06
N VAL A 160 -5.05 -10.82 -10.06
CA VAL A 160 -3.82 -10.72 -10.86
C VAL A 160 -2.81 -9.81 -10.15
N LEU A 161 -1.66 -9.56 -10.79
CA LEU A 161 -0.60 -8.72 -10.24
C LEU A 161 -0.11 -7.71 -11.29
N HIS A 162 -0.96 -6.74 -11.63
CA HIS A 162 -0.54 -5.59 -12.44
C HIS A 162 0.47 -4.73 -11.67
N THR A 163 1.35 -4.03 -12.41
CA THR A 163 2.19 -3.00 -11.77
C THR A 163 1.33 -1.85 -11.23
N VAL A 164 1.72 -1.27 -10.11
CA VAL A 164 1.06 -0.08 -9.52
C VAL A 164 1.62 1.25 -10.05
N ARG A 165 2.46 1.20 -11.09
CA ARG A 165 2.99 2.42 -11.73
C ARG A 165 1.87 3.22 -12.41
N PRO A 166 2.03 4.57 -12.54
CA PRO A 166 1.02 5.45 -13.13
C PRO A 166 0.47 5.04 -14.49
N VAL A 167 1.28 4.37 -15.32
CA VAL A 167 0.85 3.86 -16.63
C VAL A 167 -0.24 2.78 -16.49
N ALA A 168 -0.17 1.91 -15.51
CA ALA A 168 -1.17 0.87 -15.28
C ALA A 168 -2.40 1.44 -14.56
N THR A 169 -2.21 2.17 -13.45
CA THR A 169 -3.31 2.74 -12.65
C THR A 169 -4.16 3.76 -13.41
N GLY A 170 -3.64 4.33 -14.50
CA GLY A 170 -4.39 5.21 -15.40
C GLY A 170 -5.08 4.50 -16.58
N THR A 171 -4.95 3.17 -16.69
CA THR A 171 -5.45 2.40 -17.84
C THR A 171 -6.40 1.26 -17.43
N VAL A 172 -6.10 0.58 -16.31
CA VAL A 172 -6.89 -0.55 -15.78
C VAL A 172 -7.17 -0.34 -14.29
N PRO A 173 -8.24 -0.94 -13.75
CA PRO A 173 -8.61 -0.79 -12.34
C PRO A 173 -7.71 -1.66 -11.43
N VAL A 174 -6.41 -1.36 -11.43
CA VAL A 174 -5.35 -2.14 -10.77
C VAL A 174 -5.70 -2.52 -9.34
N TYR A 175 -6.21 -1.58 -8.54
CA TYR A 175 -6.49 -1.84 -7.12
C TYR A 175 -7.66 -2.82 -6.92
N ALA A 176 -8.60 -2.90 -7.87
CA ALA A 176 -9.73 -3.82 -7.81
C ALA A 176 -9.44 -5.19 -8.48
N GLU A 177 -8.44 -5.26 -9.36
CA GLU A 177 -8.05 -6.48 -10.08
C GLU A 177 -6.91 -7.23 -9.39
N ASN A 178 -5.98 -6.51 -8.74
CA ASN A 178 -4.84 -7.14 -8.10
C ASN A 178 -5.24 -7.94 -6.85
N ALA A 179 -4.47 -9.00 -6.61
CA ALA A 179 -4.55 -9.76 -5.37
C ALA A 179 -4.28 -8.83 -4.18
N ARG A 180 -5.14 -8.88 -3.16
CA ARG A 180 -5.13 -7.97 -2.03
C ARG A 180 -5.68 -8.62 -0.77
N GLN A 181 -5.39 -7.99 0.35
CA GLN A 181 -5.92 -8.38 1.66
C GLN A 181 -6.40 -7.15 2.38
N TYR A 182 -7.43 -7.27 3.21
CA TYR A 182 -7.82 -6.19 4.10
C TYR A 182 -8.20 -6.70 5.49
N SER A 183 -8.09 -5.82 6.46
CA SER A 183 -8.65 -5.99 7.81
C SER A 183 -9.32 -4.69 8.24
N LEU A 184 -10.23 -4.77 9.20
CA LEU A 184 -10.85 -3.62 9.84
C LEU A 184 -10.11 -3.36 11.15
N LEU A 185 -9.83 -2.09 11.42
CA LEU A 185 -9.28 -1.60 12.69
C LEU A 185 -10.34 -0.72 13.34
N LYS A 186 -10.94 -1.18 14.45
CA LYS A 186 -11.83 -0.35 15.26
C LYS A 186 -10.98 0.49 16.20
N THR A 187 -11.01 1.79 16.02
CA THR A 187 -10.25 2.79 16.80
C THR A 187 -11.18 3.67 17.59
N GLU A 188 -10.65 4.41 18.54
CA GLU A 188 -11.37 5.43 19.29
C GLU A 188 -11.54 6.71 18.48
N ASN A 189 -10.46 7.21 17.86
CA ASN A 189 -10.43 8.56 17.26
C ASN A 189 -10.74 8.59 15.75
N PHE A 190 -10.74 7.44 15.04
CA PHE A 190 -10.92 7.38 13.58
C PHE A 190 -12.09 6.47 13.16
N GLY A 191 -12.91 6.01 14.13
CA GLY A 191 -13.98 5.05 13.86
C GLY A 191 -13.46 3.69 13.40
N VAL A 192 -14.17 3.05 12.46
CA VAL A 192 -13.72 1.77 11.88
C VAL A 192 -12.95 2.02 10.59
N VAL A 193 -11.65 1.88 10.64
CA VAL A 193 -10.76 2.07 9.49
C VAL A 193 -10.55 0.76 8.76
N LEU A 194 -10.75 0.76 7.44
CA LEU A 194 -10.35 -0.35 6.59
C LEU A 194 -8.89 -0.15 6.18
N MET A 195 -8.05 -1.14 6.50
CA MET A 195 -6.65 -1.19 6.10
C MET A 195 -6.47 -2.32 5.08
N MET A 196 -6.04 -1.97 3.86
CA MET A 196 -5.87 -2.90 2.74
C MET A 196 -4.46 -2.85 2.19
N GLU A 197 -3.89 -4.00 1.92
CA GLU A 197 -2.63 -4.19 1.22
C GLU A 197 -2.91 -4.78 -0.17
N VAL A 198 -2.43 -4.13 -1.20
CA VAL A 198 -2.58 -4.54 -2.60
C VAL A 198 -1.22 -4.95 -3.16
N GLY A 199 -1.14 -6.19 -3.62
CA GLY A 199 0.04 -6.71 -4.30
C GLY A 199 0.19 -6.15 -5.71
N ALA A 200 1.39 -6.26 -6.26
CA ALA A 200 1.66 -5.88 -7.64
C ALA A 200 2.63 -6.85 -8.31
N MET A 201 2.95 -6.62 -9.57
CA MET A 201 3.85 -7.45 -10.37
C MET A 201 5.18 -7.67 -9.64
N LEU A 202 5.60 -8.91 -9.53
CA LEU A 202 6.77 -9.39 -8.80
C LEU A 202 6.67 -9.28 -7.27
N VAL A 203 5.54 -8.84 -6.69
CA VAL A 203 5.32 -8.98 -5.24
C VAL A 203 5.25 -10.47 -4.91
N GLY A 204 6.23 -10.96 -4.18
CA GLY A 204 6.28 -12.35 -3.77
C GLY A 204 5.12 -12.69 -2.84
N ARG A 205 4.89 -11.85 -1.84
CA ARG A 205 3.85 -12.07 -0.84
C ARG A 205 3.52 -10.80 -0.05
N ILE A 206 2.26 -10.68 0.36
CA ILE A 206 1.82 -9.75 1.40
C ILE A 206 1.87 -10.52 2.72
N VAL A 207 2.72 -10.10 3.65
CA VAL A 207 2.85 -10.71 4.97
C VAL A 207 2.16 -9.82 5.99
N ASN A 208 1.12 -10.35 6.62
CA ASN A 208 0.45 -9.75 7.76
C ASN A 208 0.81 -10.55 9.02
N LEU A 209 1.32 -9.89 10.06
CA LEU A 209 1.90 -10.54 11.24
C LEU A 209 0.87 -11.01 12.27
N HIS A 210 -0.32 -10.40 12.27
CA HIS A 210 -1.33 -10.64 13.30
C HIS A 210 -2.63 -11.21 12.73
N GLY A 211 -3.34 -11.96 13.56
CA GLY A 211 -4.75 -12.35 13.37
C GLY A 211 -5.70 -11.28 13.91
N SER A 212 -6.83 -11.68 14.50
CA SER A 212 -7.66 -10.79 15.31
C SER A 212 -6.95 -10.50 16.63
N ALA A 213 -6.69 -9.23 16.95
CA ALA A 213 -5.91 -8.82 18.12
C ALA A 213 -6.15 -7.36 18.49
N GLU A 214 -5.85 -6.98 19.72
CA GLU A 214 -5.58 -5.60 20.10
C GLU A 214 -4.21 -5.22 19.58
N VAL A 215 -4.10 -4.00 19.04
CA VAL A 215 -2.87 -3.49 18.42
C VAL A 215 -2.63 -2.05 18.84
N ARG A 216 -1.37 -1.62 18.71
CA ARG A 216 -0.95 -0.26 19.08
C ARG A 216 -0.57 0.56 17.85
N LYS A 217 -0.73 1.86 17.94
CA LYS A 217 -0.25 2.83 16.95
C LYS A 217 1.25 2.65 16.71
N GLY A 218 1.65 2.58 15.44
CA GLY A 218 3.04 2.33 15.06
C GLY A 218 3.51 0.88 15.18
N GLN A 219 2.73 -0.02 15.81
CA GLN A 219 3.06 -1.44 15.81
C GLN A 219 3.09 -1.97 14.39
N GLU A 220 4.12 -2.74 14.05
CA GLU A 220 4.26 -3.34 12.73
C GLU A 220 3.07 -4.24 12.41
N LYS A 221 2.35 -3.94 11.34
CA LYS A 221 1.24 -4.77 10.84
C LYS A 221 1.75 -5.85 9.91
N GLY A 222 2.80 -5.54 9.13
CA GLY A 222 3.37 -6.45 8.18
C GLY A 222 4.29 -5.79 7.17
N TYR A 223 4.59 -6.53 6.09
CA TYR A 223 5.48 -6.08 5.03
C TYR A 223 5.15 -6.75 3.68
N PHE A 224 5.70 -6.17 2.62
CA PHE A 224 5.67 -6.76 1.28
C PHE A 224 7.03 -7.39 0.96
N GLU A 225 7.03 -8.59 0.42
CA GLU A 225 8.18 -9.14 -0.27
C GLU A 225 8.38 -8.44 -1.62
N PHE A 226 9.51 -8.64 -2.29
CA PHE A 226 9.93 -7.85 -3.45
C PHE A 226 8.83 -7.59 -4.48
N GLY A 227 8.72 -6.31 -4.88
CA GLY A 227 7.84 -5.79 -5.92
C GLY A 227 7.24 -4.44 -5.54
N GLY A 228 6.57 -3.78 -6.48
CA GLY A 228 5.76 -2.59 -6.17
C GLY A 228 4.55 -2.99 -5.33
N SER A 229 4.04 -2.10 -4.51
CA SER A 229 2.93 -2.38 -3.60
C SER A 229 2.09 -1.13 -3.31
N THR A 230 0.93 -1.32 -2.73
CA THR A 230 0.07 -0.21 -2.32
C THR A 230 -0.61 -0.55 -1.00
N VAL A 231 -0.62 0.41 -0.08
CA VAL A 231 -1.49 0.39 1.09
C VAL A 231 -2.66 1.33 0.84
N ILE A 232 -3.88 0.90 1.17
CA ILE A 232 -5.09 1.71 1.06
C ILE A 232 -5.75 1.79 2.43
N LEU A 233 -6.12 2.99 2.84
CA LEU A 233 -6.99 3.22 4.00
C LEU A 233 -8.32 3.77 3.53
N CYS A 234 -9.43 3.23 4.06
CA CYS A 234 -10.75 3.82 3.88
C CYS A 234 -11.29 4.28 5.22
N PHE A 235 -11.77 5.51 5.26
CA PHE A 235 -12.36 6.14 6.43
C PHE A 235 -13.84 6.44 6.18
N GLN A 236 -14.63 6.32 7.23
CA GLN A 236 -16.05 6.67 7.21
C GLN A 236 -16.19 8.21 7.08
N ARG A 237 -17.37 8.65 6.67
CA ARG A 237 -17.67 10.07 6.53
C ARG A 237 -17.46 10.83 7.85
N GLY A 238 -16.73 11.94 7.79
CA GLY A 238 -16.54 12.85 8.91
C GLY A 238 -15.58 12.38 10.00
N THR A 239 -14.91 11.22 9.85
CA THR A 239 -14.03 10.70 10.90
C THR A 239 -12.60 11.23 10.85
N ILE A 240 -12.19 11.81 9.73
CA ILE A 240 -10.85 12.41 9.59
C ILE A 240 -10.85 13.71 8.80
N THR A 241 -9.84 14.53 9.09
CA THR A 241 -9.43 15.67 8.26
C THR A 241 -8.00 15.41 7.76
N VAL A 242 -7.81 15.40 6.45
CA VAL A 242 -6.50 15.19 5.81
C VAL A 242 -5.83 16.56 5.61
N ASN A 243 -4.51 16.63 5.76
CA ASN A 243 -3.74 17.87 5.56
C ASN A 243 -4.02 18.52 4.19
N ASP A 244 -4.22 19.82 4.17
CA ASP A 244 -4.59 20.61 2.97
C ASP A 244 -3.61 20.43 1.82
N ARG A 245 -2.30 20.33 2.12
CA ARG A 245 -1.27 20.05 1.12
C ARG A 245 -1.53 18.75 0.37
N ILE A 246 -1.92 17.68 1.08
CA ILE A 246 -2.19 16.35 0.49
C ILE A 246 -3.43 16.44 -0.41
N TRP A 247 -4.46 17.16 0.01
CA TRP A 247 -5.65 17.42 -0.81
C TRP A 247 -5.31 18.24 -2.06
N ALA A 248 -4.55 19.32 -1.92
CA ALA A 248 -4.15 20.17 -3.03
C ALA A 248 -3.33 19.41 -4.07
N ASP A 249 -2.35 18.61 -3.64
CA ASP A 249 -1.56 17.76 -4.53
C ASP A 249 -2.43 16.72 -5.23
N SER A 250 -3.32 16.04 -4.51
CA SER A 250 -4.18 15.01 -5.07
C SER A 250 -5.15 15.56 -6.11
N ARG A 251 -5.76 16.73 -5.86
CA ARG A 251 -6.63 17.45 -6.83
C ARG A 251 -5.86 17.87 -8.08
N ALA A 252 -4.58 18.23 -7.93
CA ALA A 252 -3.69 18.57 -9.03
C ALA A 252 -3.10 17.33 -9.75
N GLY A 253 -3.54 16.11 -9.38
CA GLY A 253 -3.05 14.85 -9.97
C GLY A 253 -1.63 14.47 -9.54
N ARG A 254 -1.09 15.13 -8.51
CA ARG A 254 0.22 14.84 -7.93
C ARG A 254 0.08 13.91 -6.73
N GLU A 255 1.14 13.16 -6.44
CA GLU A 255 1.27 12.33 -5.25
C GLU A 255 2.20 13.03 -4.25
N THR A 256 1.80 13.09 -2.98
CA THR A 256 2.62 13.68 -1.89
C THR A 256 3.55 12.60 -1.32
N PRO A 257 4.88 12.79 -1.30
CA PRO A 257 5.77 11.89 -0.58
C PRO A 257 5.49 11.94 0.92
N VAL A 258 5.38 10.78 1.54
CA VAL A 258 5.19 10.63 3.00
C VAL A 258 6.09 9.52 3.54
N ARG A 259 6.42 9.60 4.83
CA ARG A 259 7.17 8.58 5.56
C ARG A 259 6.28 7.90 6.59
N MET A 260 6.53 6.65 6.87
CA MET A 260 5.86 5.91 7.94
C MET A 260 5.95 6.68 9.26
N GLY A 261 4.81 6.84 9.95
CA GLY A 261 4.71 7.57 11.21
C GLY A 261 4.52 9.08 11.10
N GLU A 262 4.68 9.67 9.91
CA GLU A 262 4.45 11.10 9.67
C GLU A 262 2.96 11.45 9.84
N CYS A 263 2.68 12.61 10.43
CA CYS A 263 1.31 13.12 10.57
C CYS A 263 0.76 13.58 9.21
N ILE A 264 -0.29 12.93 8.73
CA ILE A 264 -0.95 13.20 7.45
C ILE A 264 -2.34 13.81 7.58
N GLY A 265 -2.80 14.02 8.79
CA GLY A 265 -4.11 14.57 9.13
C GLY A 265 -4.45 14.35 10.59
N THR A 266 -5.71 14.56 10.95
CA THR A 266 -6.24 14.38 12.31
C THR A 266 -7.56 13.65 12.30
N GLY A 267 -7.90 13.02 13.43
CA GLY A 267 -9.28 12.61 13.72
C GLY A 267 -10.19 13.83 13.76
N SER A 268 -11.41 13.67 13.32
CA SER A 268 -12.45 14.67 13.57
C SER A 268 -13.20 14.26 14.83
N PRO A 269 -13.39 15.15 15.81
CA PRO A 269 -14.22 14.83 16.97
C PRO A 269 -15.63 14.44 16.49
N CYS A 270 -16.16 13.34 17.07
CA CYS A 270 -17.55 12.88 16.84
C CYS A 270 -18.55 13.89 17.34
#